data_c526286d26caa7894a784de9cc465f3b
#
_entry.id   c526286d26caa7894a784de9cc465f3b
#
_cell.length_a   1.000
_cell.length_b   1.000
_cell.length_c   1.000
_cell.angle_alpha   90.00
_cell.angle_beta   90.00
_cell.angle_gamma   90.00
#
_symmetry.space_group_name_H-M   'P 1'
#
loop_
_entity.id
_entity.type
_entity.pdbx_description
1 polymer ?
#
loop_
_entity_poly.entity_id
_entity_poly.type
_entity_poly.pdbx_seq_one_letter_code
_entity_poly.pdbx_strand_id
1 'polypeptide(L)'
;MPYSTDTIYRVKKGSHSLGNTLGRLAVDLDFSVQRIAKATNATRQTVYNWLSGGEVMGAYRPNVERLINILKTARTADEAWGVACREFNLQA
;
A
#
# COMPACT_ATOMS: atom_id res chain seq x y z
N MET A 1 9.84 -3.94 12.00
CA MET A 1 8.86 -3.18 11.21
C MET A 1 9.36 -2.99 9.78
N PRO A 2 8.51 -3.17 8.76
CA PRO A 2 8.91 -3.00 7.36
C PRO A 2 9.09 -1.54 6.94
N TYR A 3 8.77 -0.59 7.81
CA TYR A 3 8.88 0.83 7.51
C TYR A 3 9.81 1.52 8.49
N SER A 4 10.67 2.40 7.96
CA SER A 4 11.53 3.22 8.81
C SER A 4 10.71 4.29 9.53
N THR A 5 11.24 4.80 10.64
CA THR A 5 10.59 5.88 11.39
C THR A 5 10.36 7.11 10.52
N ASP A 6 11.32 7.42 9.64
CA ASP A 6 11.21 8.55 8.72
C ASP A 6 10.05 8.37 7.73
N THR A 7 9.93 7.17 7.15
CA THR A 7 8.82 6.86 6.24
C THR A 7 7.48 6.96 6.95
N ILE A 8 7.36 6.41 8.16
CA ILE A 8 6.14 6.47 8.95
C ILE A 8 5.75 7.93 9.20
N TYR A 9 6.71 8.76 9.56
CA TYR A 9 6.46 10.18 9.82
C TYR A 9 5.94 10.89 8.56
N ARG A 10 6.56 10.66 7.42
CA ARG A 10 6.13 11.27 6.15
C ARG A 10 4.72 10.85 5.76
N VAL A 11 4.41 9.57 5.92
CA VAL A 11 3.08 9.05 5.61
C VAL A 11 2.03 9.71 6.50
N LYS A 12 2.28 9.77 7.80
CA LYS A 12 1.30 10.30 8.75
C LYS A 12 1.11 11.80 8.65
N LYS A 13 2.12 12.53 8.18
CA LYS A 13 2.03 13.97 7.94
C LYS A 13 1.51 14.34 6.55
N GLY A 14 1.42 13.38 5.65
CA GLY A 14 1.03 13.65 4.28
C GLY A 14 -0.41 14.09 4.13
N SER A 15 -0.73 14.59 2.94
CA SER A 15 -2.07 15.00 2.57
C SER A 15 -3.00 13.78 2.45
N HIS A 16 -4.31 14.04 2.33
CA HIS A 16 -5.32 12.98 2.19
C HIS A 16 -5.43 12.47 0.75
N SER A 17 -4.30 12.20 0.10
CA SER A 17 -4.29 11.61 -1.23
C SER A 17 -4.62 10.10 -1.14
N LEU A 18 -4.98 9.52 -2.28
CA LEU A 18 -5.23 8.08 -2.36
C LEU A 18 -4.00 7.29 -1.92
N GLY A 19 -2.82 7.69 -2.41
CA GLY A 19 -1.57 7.03 -2.04
C GLY A 19 -1.26 7.17 -0.55
N ASN A 20 -1.56 8.32 0.04
CA ASN A 20 -1.34 8.54 1.46
C ASN A 20 -2.30 7.68 2.30
N THR A 21 -3.55 7.52 1.86
CA THR A 21 -4.51 6.64 2.52
C THR A 21 -3.99 5.20 2.52
N LEU A 22 -3.49 4.74 1.37
CA LEU A 22 -2.86 3.42 1.28
C LEU A 22 -1.69 3.31 2.24
N GLY A 23 -0.84 4.33 2.29
CA GLY A 23 0.33 4.35 3.16
C GLY A 23 -0.03 4.24 4.63
N ARG A 24 -1.04 4.96 5.09
CA ARG A 24 -1.48 4.91 6.49
C ARG A 24 -1.94 3.51 6.88
N LEU A 25 -2.76 2.90 6.02
CA LEU A 25 -3.24 1.54 6.27
C LEU A 25 -2.10 0.53 6.26
N ALA A 26 -1.18 0.66 5.30
CA ALA A 26 -0.04 -0.26 5.19
C ALA A 26 0.90 -0.13 6.39
N VAL A 27 1.18 1.09 6.84
CA VAL A 27 2.02 1.32 8.01
C VAL A 27 1.38 0.73 9.26
N ASP A 28 0.10 0.98 9.46
CA ASP A 28 -0.62 0.50 10.64
C ASP A 28 -0.67 -1.03 10.71
N LEU A 29 -0.73 -1.68 9.56
CA LEU A 29 -0.81 -3.14 9.48
C LEU A 29 0.55 -3.81 9.28
N ASP A 30 1.61 -3.04 9.10
CA ASP A 30 2.96 -3.52 8.71
C ASP A 30 2.98 -4.24 7.37
N PHE A 31 2.15 -3.81 6.44
CA PHE A 31 2.10 -4.35 5.09
C PHE A 31 3.19 -3.68 4.23
N SER A 32 4.18 -4.45 3.79
CA SER A 32 5.41 -3.92 3.22
C SER A 32 5.23 -3.24 1.85
N VAL A 33 6.15 -2.32 1.53
CA VAL A 33 6.21 -1.67 0.21
C VAL A 33 6.39 -2.71 -0.90
N GLN A 34 7.19 -3.75 -0.64
CA GLN A 34 7.41 -4.80 -1.62
C GLN A 34 6.09 -5.50 -1.99
N ARG A 35 5.24 -5.78 -1.01
CA ARG A 35 3.93 -6.40 -1.24
C ARG A 35 2.98 -5.44 -1.96
N ILE A 36 3.01 -4.15 -1.62
CA ILE A 36 2.23 -3.13 -2.33
C ILE A 36 2.66 -3.09 -3.80
N ALA A 37 3.97 -3.05 -4.05
CA ALA A 37 4.50 -3.00 -5.41
C ALA A 37 4.05 -4.21 -6.23
N LYS A 38 4.10 -5.40 -5.65
CA LYS A 38 3.64 -6.62 -6.33
C LYS A 38 2.15 -6.59 -6.63
N ALA A 39 1.34 -6.17 -5.66
CA ALA A 39 -0.11 -6.13 -5.81
C ALA A 39 -0.55 -5.13 -6.87
N THR A 40 0.13 -3.99 -6.96
CA THR A 40 -0.24 -2.92 -7.87
C THR A 40 0.51 -2.97 -9.20
N ASN A 41 1.48 -3.88 -9.34
CA ASN A 41 2.36 -3.99 -10.49
C ASN A 41 3.18 -2.71 -10.73
N ALA A 42 3.61 -2.09 -9.64
CA ALA A 42 4.42 -0.88 -9.66
C ALA A 42 5.82 -1.16 -9.13
N THR A 43 6.72 -0.22 -9.32
CA THR A 43 8.05 -0.29 -8.72
C THR A 43 8.00 0.20 -7.27
N ARG A 44 9.00 -0.18 -6.47
CA ARG A 44 9.10 0.33 -5.09
C ARG A 44 9.20 1.85 -5.06
N GLN A 45 9.93 2.44 -6.00
CA GLN A 45 10.08 3.89 -6.09
C GLN A 45 8.73 4.56 -6.30
N THR A 46 7.92 4.02 -7.20
CA THR A 46 6.58 4.54 -7.47
C THR A 46 5.71 4.46 -6.21
N VAL A 47 5.78 3.34 -5.49
CA VAL A 47 5.03 3.17 -4.25
C VAL A 47 5.46 4.20 -3.21
N TYR A 48 6.76 4.41 -3.02
CA TYR A 48 7.26 5.42 -2.08
C TYR A 48 6.77 6.83 -2.45
N ASN A 49 6.69 7.13 -3.74
CA ASN A 49 6.14 8.41 -4.18
C ASN A 49 4.68 8.57 -3.75
N TRP A 50 3.88 7.51 -3.89
CA TRP A 50 2.48 7.54 -3.42
C TRP A 50 2.41 7.78 -1.91
N LEU A 51 3.20 7.05 -1.14
CA LEU A 51 3.20 7.14 0.32
C LEU A 51 3.59 8.54 0.80
N SER A 52 4.44 9.23 0.04
CA SER A 52 4.88 10.59 0.35
C SER A 52 3.90 11.66 -0.13
N GLY A 53 2.74 11.27 -0.66
CA GLY A 53 1.71 12.20 -1.12
C GLY A 53 1.67 12.42 -2.62
N GLY A 54 2.46 11.68 -3.39
CA GLY A 54 2.45 11.76 -4.85
C GLY A 54 1.15 11.24 -5.44
N GLU A 55 0.84 11.70 -6.63
CA GLU A 55 -0.39 11.30 -7.33
C GLU A 55 -0.32 9.85 -7.79
N VAL A 56 -1.42 9.12 -7.59
CA VAL A 56 -1.59 7.77 -8.14
C VAL A 56 -2.17 7.92 -9.54
N MET A 57 -1.39 7.55 -10.55
CA MET A 57 -1.83 7.65 -11.94
C MET A 57 -2.99 6.69 -12.23
N GLY A 58 -3.82 7.06 -13.21
CA GLY A 58 -5.05 6.33 -13.51
C GLY A 58 -4.88 4.84 -13.74
N ALA A 59 -3.75 4.44 -14.35
CA ALA A 59 -3.48 3.03 -14.60
C ALA A 59 -3.37 2.19 -13.32
N TYR A 60 -2.95 2.80 -12.21
CA TYR A 60 -2.76 2.11 -10.94
C TYR A 60 -3.94 2.26 -9.98
N ARG A 61 -4.83 3.24 -10.22
CA ARG A 61 -5.91 3.56 -9.29
C ARG A 61 -6.80 2.36 -8.95
N PRO A 62 -7.28 1.57 -9.90
CA PRO A 62 -8.17 0.44 -9.54
C PRO A 62 -7.51 -0.54 -8.57
N ASN A 63 -6.25 -0.87 -8.79
CA ASN A 63 -5.53 -1.80 -7.94
C ASN A 63 -5.23 -1.19 -6.56
N VAL A 64 -4.89 0.10 -6.53
CA VAL A 64 -4.65 0.81 -5.26
C VAL A 64 -5.94 0.84 -4.44
N GLU A 65 -7.08 1.15 -5.06
CA GLU A 65 -8.36 1.19 -4.36
C GLU A 65 -8.77 -0.19 -3.83
N ARG A 66 -8.55 -1.25 -4.62
CA ARG A 66 -8.77 -2.62 -4.17
C ARG A 66 -7.92 -2.98 -2.97
N LEU A 67 -6.64 -2.65 -3.05
CA LEU A 67 -5.71 -2.94 -1.97
C LEU A 67 -6.09 -2.20 -0.69
N ILE A 68 -6.50 -0.94 -0.81
CA ILE A 68 -7.00 -0.17 0.33
C ILE A 68 -8.16 -0.91 1.01
N ASN A 69 -9.12 -1.40 0.23
CA ASN A 69 -10.26 -2.14 0.78
C ASN A 69 -9.83 -3.41 1.49
N ILE A 70 -8.85 -4.13 0.93
CA ILE A 70 -8.30 -5.33 1.55
C ILE A 70 -7.67 -4.98 2.91
N LEU A 71 -6.85 -3.92 2.94
CA LEU A 71 -6.16 -3.51 4.17
C LEU A 71 -7.12 -3.02 5.25
N LYS A 72 -8.25 -2.43 4.87
CA LYS A 72 -9.26 -1.97 5.83
C LYS A 72 -9.91 -3.11 6.59
N THR A 73 -10.03 -4.28 5.97
CA THR A 73 -10.74 -5.41 6.56
C THR A 73 -9.83 -6.47 7.15
N ALA A 74 -8.56 -6.48 6.76
CA ALA A 74 -7.61 -7.48 7.26
C ALA A 74 -7.15 -7.16 8.69
N ARG A 75 -6.87 -8.18 9.45
CA ARG A 75 -6.38 -8.05 10.82
C ARG A 75 -4.85 -8.07 10.92
N THR A 76 -4.20 -8.73 9.96
CA THR A 76 -2.74 -8.86 9.91
C THR A 76 -2.25 -8.63 8.50
N ALA A 77 -0.95 -8.31 8.37
CA ALA A 77 -0.32 -8.15 7.07
C ALA A 77 -0.38 -9.44 6.25
N ASP A 78 -0.17 -10.59 6.90
CA ASP A 78 -0.20 -11.88 6.21
C ASP A 78 -1.60 -12.23 5.71
N GLU A 79 -2.63 -11.92 6.49
CA GLU A 79 -4.02 -12.09 6.06
C GLU A 79 -4.31 -11.22 4.83
N ALA A 80 -3.90 -9.94 4.89
CA ALA A 80 -4.06 -9.03 3.77
C ALA A 80 -3.34 -9.53 2.53
N TRP A 81 -2.13 -10.04 2.69
CA TRP A 81 -1.35 -10.58 1.58
C TRP A 81 -2.01 -11.79 0.94
N GLY A 82 -2.57 -12.70 1.76
CA GLY A 82 -3.31 -13.84 1.26
C GLY A 82 -4.50 -13.44 0.41
N VAL A 83 -5.28 -12.46 0.87
CA VAL A 83 -6.42 -11.93 0.11
C VAL A 83 -5.93 -11.25 -1.18
N ALA A 84 -4.88 -10.44 -1.09
CA ALA A 84 -4.33 -9.75 -2.25
C ALA A 84 -3.84 -10.74 -3.31
N CYS A 85 -3.17 -11.82 -2.90
CA CYS A 85 -2.70 -12.84 -3.85
C CYS A 85 -3.87 -13.45 -4.62
N ARG A 86 -4.99 -13.70 -3.96
CA ARG A 86 -6.18 -14.23 -4.62
C ARG A 86 -6.84 -13.20 -5.53
N GLU A 87 -7.02 -11.96 -5.03
CA GLU A 87 -7.70 -10.90 -5.75
C GLU A 87 -6.93 -10.44 -6.99
N PHE A 88 -5.61 -10.35 -6.90
CA PHE A 88 -4.75 -9.89 -7.98
C PHE A 88 -4.10 -11.03 -8.76
N ASN A 89 -4.45 -12.28 -8.42
CA ASN A 89 -3.91 -13.47 -9.08
C ASN A 89 -2.38 -13.51 -9.01
N LEU A 90 -1.84 -13.26 -7.83
CA LEU A 90 -0.41 -13.27 -7.59
C LEU A 90 0.04 -14.60 -7.03
N GLN A 91 1.32 -14.90 -7.23
CA GLN A 91 1.95 -16.04 -6.56
C GLN A 91 2.50 -15.57 -5.23
N ALA A 92 2.15 -16.30 -4.19
CA ALA A 92 2.60 -15.98 -2.84
C ALA A 92 4.10 -16.26 -2.67
#